data_8616a076db09de9b88e2108ffb528084
#
_entry.id   8616a076db09de9b88e2108ffb528084
#
_cell.length_a   1.000
_cell.length_b   1.000
_cell.length_c   1.000
_cell.angle_alpha   90.00
_cell.angle_beta   90.00
_cell.angle_gamma   90.00
#
_symmetry.space_group_name_H-M   'P 1'
#
loop_
_entity.id
_entity.type
_entity.pdbx_description
1 polymer ?
#
loop_
_entity_poly.entity_id
_entity_poly.type
_entity_poly.pdbx_seq_one_letter_code
_entity_poly.pdbx_strand_id
1 'polypeptide(L)'
;MAISWKSTFNEYECLFTPYHFLNVLLCICFYVTKTIEPLCHFLYGSDTKCFINEREYQIMLLMGIMIFVKNKRATAAITVSVFFPQPAYTGLESVIYFRGNSPLDEIAKNKDVVWLIEFYANWSAPCHYLAPVFAKISVKYSLPNFKFGKIDVGRYSDEANKLNISTKVTSSALPTLILFRDGKEVKRIPKVTSNGRTTRYHFTEENIIRDFDLNNILLDCKRQSKTSSGHIKSD
;
A
#
# COMPACT_ATOMS: atom_id res chain seq x y z
N MET A 1 30.24 16.41 2.57
CA MET A 1 29.38 15.25 2.27
C MET A 1 28.97 14.59 3.59
N ALA A 2 27.93 15.06 4.22
CA ALA A 2 27.37 14.41 5.41
C ALA A 2 26.13 13.64 4.93
N ILE A 3 26.30 12.32 4.76
CA ILE A 3 25.20 11.41 4.46
C ILE A 3 24.29 11.43 5.70
N SER A 4 23.07 11.91 5.52
CA SER A 4 22.08 12.03 6.58
C SER A 4 21.71 10.64 7.10
N TRP A 5 22.32 10.22 8.19
CA TRP A 5 22.04 8.97 8.89
C TRP A 5 20.56 8.85 9.35
N LYS A 6 19.85 9.98 9.47
CA LYS A 6 18.42 10.01 9.84
C LYS A 6 17.47 9.46 8.78
N SER A 7 17.79 9.58 7.49
CA SER A 7 16.94 9.03 6.43
C SER A 7 17.07 7.52 6.32
N THR A 8 18.25 6.99 6.63
CA THR A 8 18.53 5.55 6.59
C THR A 8 17.88 4.82 7.77
N PHE A 9 17.81 5.44 8.95
CA PHE A 9 17.19 4.82 10.14
C PHE A 9 15.67 4.61 9.95
N ASN A 10 14.98 5.53 9.29
CA ASN A 10 13.54 5.43 9.02
C ASN A 10 13.19 4.30 8.01
N GLU A 11 14.12 3.93 7.13
CA GLU A 11 13.95 2.78 6.23
C GLU A 11 14.10 1.44 6.98
N TYR A 12 14.90 1.40 8.05
CA TYR A 12 15.11 0.19 8.86
C TYR A 12 14.03 -0.04 9.93
N GLU A 13 13.29 0.98 10.36
CA GLU A 13 12.15 0.78 11.28
C GLU A 13 11.07 -0.11 10.68
N CYS A 14 10.90 -0.08 9.36
CA CYS A 14 9.98 -0.98 8.65
C CYS A 14 10.46 -2.45 8.66
N LEU A 15 11.78 -2.71 8.82
CA LEU A 15 12.35 -4.05 8.95
C LEU A 15 12.22 -4.62 10.38
N PHE A 16 12.09 -3.77 11.40
CA PHE A 16 11.93 -4.16 12.80
C PHE A 16 10.47 -4.32 13.23
N THR A 17 9.56 -4.53 12.29
CA THR A 17 8.18 -4.90 12.63
C THR A 17 8.16 -6.27 13.31
N PRO A 18 7.27 -6.51 14.29
CA PRO A 18 7.11 -7.81 14.96
C PRO A 18 6.97 -8.97 13.96
N TYR A 19 6.43 -8.68 12.79
CA TYR A 19 6.27 -9.60 11.68
C TYR A 19 7.60 -10.13 11.11
N HIS A 20 8.56 -9.24 10.81
CA HIS A 20 9.88 -9.68 10.30
C HIS A 20 10.68 -10.38 11.38
N PHE A 21 10.58 -9.91 12.62
CA PHE A 21 11.19 -10.57 13.77
C PHE A 21 10.65 -12.00 13.95
N LEU A 22 9.34 -12.19 13.87
CA LEU A 22 8.71 -13.51 13.99
C LEU A 22 9.15 -14.44 12.84
N ASN A 23 9.25 -13.96 11.62
CA ASN A 23 9.70 -14.76 10.48
C ASN A 23 11.15 -15.20 10.62
N VAL A 24 12.05 -14.31 11.06
CA VAL A 24 13.44 -14.64 11.36
C VAL A 24 13.52 -15.66 12.50
N LEU A 25 12.74 -15.45 13.55
CA LEU A 25 12.66 -16.38 14.69
C LEU A 25 12.20 -17.78 14.25
N LEU A 26 11.17 -17.87 13.40
CA LEU A 26 10.68 -19.15 12.86
C LEU A 26 11.75 -19.84 12.00
N CYS A 27 12.49 -19.12 11.17
CA CYS A 27 13.60 -19.66 10.40
C CYS A 27 14.72 -20.21 11.31
N ILE A 28 15.06 -19.45 12.37
CA ILE A 28 16.06 -19.87 13.36
C ILE A 28 15.54 -21.09 14.14
N CYS A 29 14.29 -21.09 14.57
CA CYS A 29 13.65 -22.22 15.26
C CYS A 29 13.69 -23.49 14.39
N PHE A 30 13.34 -23.39 13.11
CA PHE A 30 13.41 -24.52 12.19
C PHE A 30 14.86 -25.06 12.06
N TYR A 31 15.82 -24.17 11.91
CA TYR A 31 17.24 -24.57 11.86
C TYR A 31 17.68 -25.27 13.15
N VAL A 32 17.36 -24.70 14.31
CA VAL A 32 17.69 -25.23 15.64
C VAL A 32 17.03 -26.58 15.88
N THR A 33 15.75 -26.75 15.53
CA THR A 33 15.02 -28.02 15.72
C THR A 33 15.58 -29.14 14.84
N LYS A 34 16.19 -28.81 13.71
CA LYS A 34 16.82 -29.82 12.82
C LYS A 34 18.28 -30.14 13.18
N THR A 35 18.99 -29.22 13.84
CA THR A 35 20.42 -29.40 14.16
C THR A 35 20.66 -29.98 15.56
N ILE A 36 19.73 -29.77 16.50
CA ILE A 36 19.86 -30.30 17.87
C ILE A 36 19.21 -31.68 17.94
N GLU A 37 20.04 -32.73 18.03
CA GLU A 37 19.59 -34.15 18.05
C GLU A 37 18.44 -34.46 19.02
N PRO A 38 18.46 -34.09 20.32
CA PRO A 38 17.36 -34.42 21.21
C PRO A 38 16.04 -33.75 20.85
N LEU A 39 16.11 -32.53 20.27
CA LEU A 39 14.93 -31.79 19.88
C LEU A 39 14.36 -32.29 18.54
N CYS A 40 15.24 -32.70 17.65
CA CYS A 40 14.88 -33.28 16.35
C CYS A 40 14.14 -34.63 16.57
N HIS A 41 14.68 -35.52 17.37
CA HIS A 41 14.04 -36.82 17.68
C HIS A 41 12.70 -36.66 18.39
N PHE A 42 12.58 -35.65 19.24
CA PHE A 42 11.33 -35.37 19.94
C PHE A 42 10.24 -34.85 18.99
N LEU A 43 10.59 -34.00 18.02
CA LEU A 43 9.60 -33.34 17.13
C LEU A 43 9.29 -34.16 15.87
N TYR A 44 10.29 -34.86 15.31
CA TYR A 44 10.18 -35.53 14.02
C TYR A 44 10.22 -37.07 14.11
N GLY A 45 10.37 -37.61 15.31
CA GLY A 45 10.42 -39.06 15.55
C GLY A 45 11.84 -39.65 15.44
N SER A 46 12.03 -40.82 16.10
CA SER A 46 13.33 -41.49 16.25
C SER A 46 13.94 -42.01 14.93
N ASP A 47 13.11 -42.20 13.89
CA ASP A 47 13.55 -42.74 12.59
C ASP A 47 14.02 -41.68 11.60
N THR A 48 13.94 -40.39 11.95
CA THR A 48 14.37 -39.32 11.08
C THR A 48 15.85 -38.98 11.30
N LYS A 49 16.61 -38.86 10.18
CA LYS A 49 17.97 -38.38 10.25
C LYS A 49 17.96 -36.89 10.59
N CYS A 50 18.53 -36.55 11.76
CA CYS A 50 18.64 -35.18 12.25
C CYS A 50 19.76 -34.39 11.51
N PHE A 51 19.69 -34.38 10.18
CA PHE A 51 20.51 -33.56 9.29
C PHE A 51 19.58 -32.75 8.41
N ILE A 52 20.01 -31.53 8.10
CA ILE A 52 19.41 -30.79 7.02
C ILE A 52 19.72 -31.54 5.74
N ASN A 53 18.71 -32.11 5.11
CA ASN A 53 18.86 -32.84 3.87
C ASN A 53 19.24 -31.84 2.76
N GLU A 54 19.95 -32.29 1.74
CA GLU A 54 20.42 -31.45 0.63
C GLU A 54 19.25 -30.69 -0.05
N ARG A 55 18.08 -31.31 -0.13
CA ARG A 55 16.84 -30.66 -0.61
C ARG A 55 16.35 -29.55 0.34
N GLU A 56 16.40 -29.75 1.64
CA GLU A 56 16.01 -28.76 2.64
C GLU A 56 16.99 -27.57 2.62
N TYR A 57 18.29 -27.85 2.47
CA TYR A 57 19.32 -26.84 2.30
C TYR A 57 19.11 -26.02 1.02
N GLN A 58 18.81 -26.68 -0.11
CA GLN A 58 18.50 -26.01 -1.37
C GLN A 58 17.24 -25.13 -1.25
N ILE A 59 16.20 -25.61 -0.55
CA ILE A 59 14.98 -24.83 -0.30
C ILE A 59 15.29 -23.61 0.57
N MET A 60 16.09 -23.78 1.64
CA MET A 60 16.50 -22.67 2.51
C MET A 60 17.38 -21.66 1.76
N LEU A 61 18.30 -22.14 0.91
CA LEU A 61 19.15 -21.30 0.07
C LEU A 61 18.34 -20.55 -0.98
N LEU A 62 17.37 -21.21 -1.63
CA LEU A 62 16.42 -20.58 -2.55
C LEU A 62 15.55 -19.56 -1.83
N MET A 63 15.06 -19.86 -0.64
CA MET A 63 14.31 -18.92 0.19
C MET A 63 15.19 -17.72 0.60
N GLY A 64 16.43 -17.95 0.98
CA GLY A 64 17.40 -16.89 1.28
C GLY A 64 17.71 -16.01 0.06
N ILE A 65 17.96 -16.62 -1.10
CA ILE A 65 18.14 -15.90 -2.37
C ILE A 65 16.87 -15.14 -2.74
N MET A 66 15.69 -15.75 -2.58
CA MET A 66 14.42 -15.10 -2.85
C MET A 66 14.20 -13.90 -1.92
N ILE A 67 14.53 -14.00 -0.63
CA ILE A 67 14.48 -12.89 0.32
C ILE A 67 15.47 -11.79 -0.07
N PHE A 68 16.69 -12.16 -0.50
CA PHE A 68 17.70 -11.21 -0.94
C PHE A 68 17.34 -10.52 -2.27
N VAL A 69 16.79 -11.27 -3.23
CA VAL A 69 16.32 -10.74 -4.53
C VAL A 69 15.02 -9.94 -4.36
N LYS A 70 14.22 -10.23 -3.32
CA LYS A 70 12.99 -9.52 -2.99
C LYS A 70 13.21 -8.05 -2.64
N ASN A 71 14.33 -7.71 -2.02
CA ASN A 71 14.71 -6.31 -1.81
C ASN A 71 14.89 -5.54 -3.13
N LYS A 72 14.90 -6.23 -4.27
CA LYS A 72 15.10 -5.64 -5.60
C LYS A 72 14.00 -5.90 -6.63
N ARG A 73 13.06 -6.86 -6.44
CA ARG A 73 11.99 -7.15 -7.43
C ARG A 73 10.74 -7.84 -6.86
N ALA A 74 9.60 -7.41 -7.37
CA ALA A 74 8.23 -7.66 -6.95
C ALA A 74 7.71 -9.12 -6.94
N THR A 75 8.45 -10.10 -7.43
CA THR A 75 7.94 -11.49 -7.60
C THR A 75 7.85 -12.28 -6.29
N ALA A 76 8.71 -12.01 -5.33
CA ALA A 76 8.69 -12.70 -4.04
C ALA A 76 7.68 -12.08 -3.05
N ALA A 77 7.20 -10.85 -3.32
CA ALA A 77 6.14 -10.21 -2.53
C ALA A 77 4.85 -11.03 -2.54
N ILE A 78 4.57 -11.75 -3.63
CA ILE A 78 3.32 -12.48 -3.82
C ILE A 78 3.24 -13.70 -2.92
N THR A 79 4.28 -14.52 -2.89
CA THR A 79 4.28 -15.76 -2.08
C THR A 79 4.24 -15.46 -0.58
N VAL A 80 5.00 -14.45 -0.14
CA VAL A 80 5.02 -14.07 1.28
C VAL A 80 3.76 -13.30 1.67
N SER A 81 3.19 -12.45 0.83
CA SER A 81 1.95 -11.74 1.14
C SER A 81 0.71 -12.62 1.09
N VAL A 82 0.74 -13.76 0.38
CA VAL A 82 -0.34 -14.75 0.40
C VAL A 82 -0.29 -15.57 1.69
N PHE A 83 0.90 -16.00 2.13
CA PHE A 83 1.05 -16.79 3.37
C PHE A 83 1.13 -15.92 4.63
N PHE A 84 1.62 -14.70 4.52
CA PHE A 84 1.79 -13.76 5.64
C PHE A 84 1.37 -12.36 5.19
N PRO A 85 0.08 -12.06 5.18
CA PRO A 85 -0.40 -10.73 4.82
C PRO A 85 0.23 -9.68 5.73
N GLN A 86 0.76 -8.62 5.15
CA GLN A 86 1.28 -7.51 5.94
C GLN A 86 0.13 -6.91 6.76
N PRO A 87 0.38 -6.54 8.02
CA PRO A 87 -0.65 -5.93 8.83
C PRO A 87 -1.15 -4.65 8.15
N ALA A 88 -2.47 -4.50 8.08
CA ALA A 88 -3.08 -3.28 7.58
C ALA A 88 -2.70 -2.10 8.49
N TYR A 89 -2.61 -0.91 7.91
CA TYR A 89 -2.41 0.30 8.70
C TYR A 89 -3.60 0.51 9.65
N THR A 90 -3.31 0.68 10.94
CA THR A 90 -4.31 0.85 12.01
C THR A 90 -4.23 2.21 12.70
N GLY A 91 -3.45 3.15 12.15
CA GLY A 91 -3.32 4.51 12.67
C GLY A 91 -4.55 5.38 12.39
N LEU A 92 -4.49 6.63 12.88
CA LEU A 92 -5.54 7.62 12.62
C LEU A 92 -5.62 7.92 11.12
N GLU A 93 -6.82 7.81 10.56
CA GLU A 93 -7.10 8.15 9.17
C GLU A 93 -8.52 8.73 9.01
N SER A 94 -8.69 9.58 7.99
CA SER A 94 -9.97 10.12 7.56
C SER A 94 -10.28 9.63 6.14
N VAL A 95 -10.23 8.32 5.95
CA VAL A 95 -10.36 7.67 4.65
C VAL A 95 -11.65 6.87 4.58
N ILE A 96 -12.36 7.01 3.47
CA ILE A 96 -13.59 6.26 3.19
C ILE A 96 -13.22 5.04 2.35
N TYR A 97 -13.51 3.85 2.87
CA TYR A 97 -13.36 2.59 2.14
C TYR A 97 -14.65 2.28 1.39
N PHE A 98 -14.58 2.29 0.08
CA PHE A 98 -15.73 1.95 -0.73
C PHE A 98 -16.08 0.47 -0.58
N ARG A 99 -17.32 0.20 -0.20
CA ARG A 99 -17.87 -1.17 -0.02
C ARG A 99 -19.13 -1.44 -0.84
N GLY A 100 -19.63 -0.41 -1.51
CA GLY A 100 -20.83 -0.48 -2.37
C GLY A 100 -20.57 -1.21 -3.69
N ASN A 101 -21.61 -1.33 -4.51
CA ASN A 101 -21.51 -2.07 -5.77
C ASN A 101 -20.78 -1.30 -6.89
N SER A 102 -20.84 0.03 -6.88
CA SER A 102 -20.25 0.88 -7.93
C SER A 102 -19.60 2.13 -7.32
N PRO A 103 -18.35 2.05 -6.85
CA PRO A 103 -17.63 3.19 -6.29
C PRO A 103 -17.55 4.41 -7.20
N LEU A 104 -17.31 4.21 -8.51
CA LEU A 104 -17.22 5.32 -9.46
C LEU A 104 -18.56 6.03 -9.66
N ASP A 105 -19.66 5.31 -9.64
CA ASP A 105 -21.00 5.91 -9.73
C ASP A 105 -21.32 6.75 -8.48
N GLU A 106 -20.86 6.33 -7.32
CA GLU A 106 -20.99 7.08 -6.08
C GLU A 106 -20.21 8.40 -6.14
N ILE A 107 -18.97 8.35 -6.65
CA ILE A 107 -18.15 9.54 -6.87
C ILE A 107 -18.78 10.47 -7.91
N ALA A 108 -19.33 9.92 -9.00
CA ALA A 108 -19.94 10.68 -10.08
C ALA A 108 -21.25 11.38 -9.67
N LYS A 109 -22.00 10.77 -8.74
CA LYS A 109 -23.24 11.37 -8.17
C LYS A 109 -22.96 12.57 -7.28
N ASN A 110 -21.85 12.53 -6.52
CA ASN A 110 -21.48 13.57 -5.56
C ASN A 110 -20.60 14.65 -6.19
N LYS A 111 -21.15 15.43 -7.12
CA LYS A 111 -20.40 16.45 -7.88
C LYS A 111 -19.85 17.58 -7.02
N ASP A 112 -20.47 17.89 -5.90
CA ASP A 112 -20.06 18.98 -5.00
C ASP A 112 -18.85 18.59 -4.12
N VAL A 113 -18.42 17.34 -4.19
CA VAL A 113 -17.32 16.81 -3.39
C VAL A 113 -16.11 16.54 -4.26
N VAL A 114 -14.98 17.09 -3.87
CA VAL A 114 -13.69 16.74 -4.44
C VAL A 114 -13.21 15.45 -3.77
N TRP A 115 -12.73 14.49 -4.57
CA TRP A 115 -12.25 13.22 -4.07
C TRP A 115 -10.79 12.99 -4.47
N LEU A 116 -9.96 12.61 -3.50
CA LEU A 116 -8.67 11.98 -3.78
C LEU A 116 -8.78 10.49 -3.45
N ILE A 117 -8.70 9.65 -4.49
CA ILE A 117 -8.93 8.21 -4.38
C ILE A 117 -7.64 7.46 -4.61
N GLU A 118 -7.33 6.54 -3.69
CA GLU A 118 -6.28 5.54 -3.82
C GLU A 118 -6.87 4.23 -4.37
N PHE A 119 -6.40 3.82 -5.54
CA PHE A 119 -6.61 2.47 -6.07
C PHE A 119 -5.48 1.60 -5.58
N TYR A 120 -5.82 0.62 -4.75
CA TYR A 120 -4.82 -0.22 -4.09
C TYR A 120 -5.14 -1.71 -4.24
N ALA A 121 -4.15 -2.54 -3.95
CA ALA A 121 -4.33 -3.98 -3.81
C ALA A 121 -3.60 -4.48 -2.56
N ASN A 122 -4.21 -5.41 -1.85
CA ASN A 122 -3.64 -5.98 -0.63
C ASN A 122 -2.35 -6.78 -0.87
N TRP A 123 -2.13 -7.27 -2.08
CA TRP A 123 -0.91 -7.99 -2.47
C TRP A 123 0.23 -7.06 -2.90
N SER A 124 -0.02 -5.76 -3.06
CA SER A 124 0.96 -4.79 -3.56
C SER A 124 1.72 -4.12 -2.42
N ALA A 125 3.00 -4.45 -2.23
CA ALA A 125 3.84 -3.85 -1.21
C ALA A 125 3.91 -2.30 -1.31
N PRO A 126 4.00 -1.66 -2.50
CA PRO A 126 3.96 -0.21 -2.60
C PRO A 126 2.68 0.43 -2.04
N CYS A 127 1.53 -0.27 -2.11
CA CYS A 127 0.27 0.20 -1.51
C CYS A 127 0.35 0.24 0.02
N HIS A 128 1.02 -0.74 0.63
CA HIS A 128 1.25 -0.75 2.08
C HIS A 128 2.17 0.40 2.53
N TYR A 129 3.18 0.75 1.72
CA TYR A 129 4.06 1.89 2.02
C TYR A 129 3.33 3.23 1.88
N LEU A 130 2.39 3.34 0.96
CA LEU A 130 1.58 4.55 0.80
C LEU A 130 0.56 4.71 1.92
N ALA A 131 0.03 3.63 2.49
CA ALA A 131 -1.06 3.67 3.45
C ALA A 131 -0.86 4.67 4.61
N PRO A 132 0.29 4.70 5.35
CA PRO A 132 0.52 5.67 6.41
C PRO A 132 0.62 7.11 5.90
N VAL A 133 1.20 7.31 4.72
CA VAL A 133 1.33 8.64 4.11
C VAL A 133 -0.04 9.17 3.70
N PHE A 134 -0.84 8.34 3.05
CA PHE A 134 -2.19 8.69 2.62
C PHE A 134 -3.12 8.97 3.80
N ALA A 135 -3.03 8.16 4.86
CA ALA A 135 -3.75 8.37 6.10
C ALA A 135 -3.41 9.73 6.73
N LYS A 136 -2.12 10.07 6.85
CA LYS A 136 -1.66 11.34 7.40
C LYS A 136 -2.18 12.54 6.59
N ILE A 137 -2.13 12.45 5.26
CA ILE A 137 -2.68 13.48 4.36
C ILE A 137 -4.20 13.59 4.56
N SER A 138 -4.92 12.45 4.66
CA SER A 138 -6.36 12.46 4.84
C SER A 138 -6.80 13.17 6.11
N VAL A 139 -6.11 12.97 7.23
CA VAL A 139 -6.40 13.66 8.50
C VAL A 139 -6.17 15.16 8.37
N LYS A 140 -5.13 15.56 7.63
CA LYS A 140 -4.73 16.98 7.51
C LYS A 140 -5.63 17.79 6.55
N TYR A 141 -6.12 17.16 5.48
CA TYR A 141 -6.79 17.85 4.38
C TYR A 141 -8.29 17.53 4.23
N SER A 142 -8.84 16.57 4.99
CA SER A 142 -10.24 16.19 4.89
C SER A 142 -11.19 17.34 5.30
N LEU A 143 -12.20 17.55 4.45
CA LEU A 143 -13.31 18.49 4.68
C LEU A 143 -14.62 17.83 4.25
N PRO A 144 -15.78 18.38 4.63
CA PRO A 144 -17.08 17.87 4.16
C PRO A 144 -17.20 17.79 2.64
N ASN A 145 -16.58 18.75 1.92
CA ASN A 145 -16.53 18.84 0.46
C ASN A 145 -15.16 18.44 -0.16
N PHE A 146 -14.22 17.94 0.66
CA PHE A 146 -12.97 17.33 0.17
C PHE A 146 -12.70 16.03 0.94
N LYS A 147 -12.86 14.91 0.28
CA LYS A 147 -12.81 13.58 0.89
C LYS A 147 -11.70 12.72 0.29
N PHE A 148 -11.24 11.79 1.11
CA PHE A 148 -10.24 10.81 0.76
C PHE A 148 -10.88 9.42 0.75
N GLY A 149 -10.59 8.63 -0.28
CA GLY A 149 -11.16 7.31 -0.41
C GLY A 149 -10.17 6.26 -0.87
N LYS A 150 -10.49 5.00 -0.62
CA LYS A 150 -9.74 3.84 -1.09
C LYS A 150 -10.63 2.85 -1.81
N ILE A 151 -10.17 2.37 -2.96
CA ILE A 151 -10.85 1.36 -3.78
C ILE A 151 -9.89 0.17 -3.95
N ASP A 152 -10.32 -0.99 -3.48
CA ASP A 152 -9.59 -2.25 -3.65
C ASP A 152 -9.80 -2.77 -5.07
N VAL A 153 -8.75 -2.76 -5.89
CA VAL A 153 -8.82 -3.23 -7.27
C VAL A 153 -9.02 -4.75 -7.38
N GLY A 154 -8.72 -5.50 -6.33
CA GLY A 154 -9.02 -6.94 -6.27
C GLY A 154 -10.53 -7.20 -6.21
N ARG A 155 -11.27 -6.32 -5.52
CA ARG A 155 -12.73 -6.36 -5.41
C ARG A 155 -13.43 -5.67 -6.58
N TYR A 156 -12.88 -4.56 -7.07
CA TYR A 156 -13.46 -3.70 -8.09
C TYR A 156 -12.60 -3.68 -9.36
N SER A 157 -12.30 -4.87 -9.89
CA SER A 157 -11.48 -5.03 -11.10
C SER A 157 -12.06 -4.33 -12.31
N ASP A 158 -13.38 -4.37 -12.48
CA ASP A 158 -14.06 -3.75 -13.61
C ASP A 158 -14.00 -2.22 -13.55
N GLU A 159 -14.11 -1.64 -12.35
CA GLU A 159 -13.95 -0.21 -12.11
C GLU A 159 -12.52 0.24 -12.42
N ALA A 160 -11.52 -0.54 -12.00
CA ALA A 160 -10.12 -0.27 -12.30
C ALA A 160 -9.86 -0.36 -13.82
N ASN A 161 -10.46 -1.33 -14.51
CA ASN A 161 -10.34 -1.51 -15.97
C ASN A 161 -10.97 -0.33 -16.73
N LYS A 162 -12.11 0.20 -16.28
CA LYS A 162 -12.74 1.41 -16.88
C LYS A 162 -11.80 2.61 -16.86
N LEU A 163 -10.95 2.70 -15.83
CA LEU A 163 -9.95 3.76 -15.67
C LEU A 163 -8.57 3.38 -16.26
N ASN A 164 -8.48 2.25 -16.98
CA ASN A 164 -7.22 1.73 -17.53
C ASN A 164 -6.12 1.53 -16.48
N ILE A 165 -6.50 1.14 -15.25
CA ILE A 165 -5.57 0.76 -14.19
C ILE A 165 -5.33 -0.74 -14.32
N SER A 166 -4.07 -1.11 -14.57
CA SER A 166 -3.70 -2.53 -14.67
C SER A 166 -3.75 -3.20 -13.29
N THR A 167 -4.57 -4.23 -13.17
CA THR A 167 -4.71 -5.06 -11.96
C THR A 167 -3.75 -6.25 -11.92
N LYS A 168 -2.89 -6.39 -12.95
CA LYS A 168 -1.93 -7.48 -13.03
C LYS A 168 -0.90 -7.36 -11.92
N VAL A 169 -0.59 -8.47 -11.28
CA VAL A 169 0.38 -8.56 -10.17
C VAL A 169 1.79 -8.09 -10.56
N THR A 170 2.15 -8.28 -11.83
CA THR A 170 3.44 -7.85 -12.38
C THR A 170 3.47 -6.38 -12.80
N SER A 171 2.33 -5.69 -12.71
CA SER A 171 2.21 -4.29 -13.12
C SER A 171 2.74 -3.35 -12.03
N SER A 172 3.45 -2.31 -12.46
CA SER A 172 3.86 -1.19 -11.59
C SER A 172 2.79 -0.09 -11.51
N ALA A 173 1.55 -0.38 -11.90
CA ALA A 173 0.46 0.60 -11.92
C ALA A 173 -0.11 0.90 -10.53
N LEU A 174 0.16 0.06 -9.53
CA LEU A 174 -0.36 0.24 -8.18
C LEU A 174 0.75 0.66 -7.21
N PRO A 175 0.44 1.56 -6.26
CA PRO A 175 -0.83 2.27 -6.08
C PRO A 175 -1.04 3.37 -7.14
N THR A 176 -2.31 3.67 -7.47
CA THR A 176 -2.66 4.82 -8.29
C THR A 176 -3.52 5.78 -7.48
N LEU A 177 -3.12 7.04 -7.43
CA LEU A 177 -3.93 8.13 -6.87
C LEU A 177 -4.63 8.87 -8.00
N ILE A 178 -5.93 9.10 -7.87
CA ILE A 178 -6.72 9.87 -8.82
C ILE A 178 -7.51 10.94 -8.08
N LEU A 179 -7.39 12.17 -8.56
CA LEU A 179 -8.19 13.31 -8.12
C LEU A 179 -9.43 13.42 -9.01
N PHE A 180 -10.60 13.39 -8.39
CA PHE A 180 -11.88 13.63 -9.03
C PHE A 180 -12.44 14.97 -8.57
N ARG A 181 -12.93 15.76 -9.53
CA ARG A 181 -13.70 16.99 -9.30
C ARG A 181 -14.91 16.97 -10.23
N ASP A 182 -16.06 17.35 -9.73
CA ASP A 182 -17.34 17.32 -10.47
C ASP A 182 -17.67 15.91 -11.04
N GLY A 183 -17.24 14.86 -10.32
CA GLY A 183 -17.40 13.47 -10.74
C GLY A 183 -16.50 13.01 -11.88
N LYS A 184 -15.54 13.86 -12.31
CA LYS A 184 -14.61 13.56 -13.42
C LYS A 184 -13.18 13.48 -12.91
N GLU A 185 -12.38 12.60 -13.52
CA GLU A 185 -10.95 12.56 -13.29
C GLU A 185 -10.27 13.84 -13.79
N VAL A 186 -9.54 14.50 -12.90
CA VAL A 186 -8.76 15.70 -13.21
C VAL A 186 -7.28 15.38 -13.34
N LYS A 187 -6.77 14.53 -12.46
CA LYS A 187 -5.35 14.19 -12.40
C LYS A 187 -5.13 12.83 -11.82
N ARG A 188 -4.14 12.12 -12.35
CA ARG A 188 -3.69 10.83 -11.79
C ARG A 188 -2.17 10.76 -11.62
N ILE A 189 -1.75 10.00 -10.64
CA ILE A 189 -0.35 9.66 -10.38
C ILE A 189 -0.29 8.19 -9.99
N PRO A 190 0.58 7.38 -10.60
CA PRO A 190 1.54 7.74 -11.66
C PRO A 190 0.89 7.97 -13.02
N LYS A 191 1.55 8.77 -13.86
CA LYS A 191 1.09 8.97 -15.23
C LYS A 191 1.38 7.72 -16.07
N VAL A 192 0.44 7.38 -16.94
CA VAL A 192 0.64 6.33 -17.95
C VAL A 192 1.23 6.96 -19.20
N THR A 193 2.38 6.47 -19.64
CA THR A 193 3.04 6.93 -20.87
C THR A 193 2.30 6.34 -22.09
N SER A 194 2.45 6.97 -23.26
CA SER A 194 1.88 6.51 -24.53
C SER A 194 2.16 5.03 -24.84
N ASN A 195 3.25 4.50 -24.32
CA ASN A 195 3.64 3.09 -24.46
C ASN A 195 3.00 2.16 -23.41
N GLY A 196 1.99 2.62 -22.65
CA GLY A 196 1.31 1.85 -21.62
C GLY A 196 2.15 1.59 -20.35
N ARG A 197 3.33 2.21 -20.24
CA ARG A 197 4.18 2.09 -19.05
C ARG A 197 3.84 3.21 -18.06
N THR A 198 3.83 2.86 -16.77
CA THR A 198 3.67 3.83 -15.69
C THR A 198 5.02 4.48 -15.38
N THR A 199 5.00 5.79 -15.15
CA THR A 199 6.18 6.52 -14.67
C THR A 199 6.47 6.15 -13.23
N ARG A 200 7.75 5.98 -12.88
CA ARG A 200 8.14 5.74 -11.49
C ARG A 200 7.83 6.99 -10.65
N TYR A 201 7.11 6.82 -9.55
CA TYR A 201 6.76 7.91 -8.66
C TYR A 201 7.09 7.55 -7.21
N HIS A 202 7.63 8.51 -6.46
CA HIS A 202 7.90 8.37 -5.04
C HIS A 202 6.76 9.01 -4.25
N PHE A 203 5.95 8.17 -3.60
CA PHE A 203 4.79 8.57 -2.82
C PHE A 203 5.19 9.10 -1.44
N THR A 204 5.78 10.32 -1.41
CA THR A 204 6.03 11.06 -0.16
C THR A 204 4.91 12.07 0.09
N GLU A 205 4.73 12.49 1.36
CA GLU A 205 3.73 13.49 1.72
C GLU A 205 3.92 14.78 0.90
N GLU A 206 5.16 15.27 0.82
CA GLU A 206 5.49 16.51 0.11
C GLU A 206 5.18 16.41 -1.39
N ASN A 207 5.54 15.29 -2.03
CA ASN A 207 5.30 15.09 -3.44
C ASN A 207 3.81 15.04 -3.76
N ILE A 208 3.01 14.33 -2.96
CA ILE A 208 1.57 14.23 -3.14
C ILE A 208 0.92 15.62 -2.96
N ILE A 209 1.27 16.34 -1.90
CA ILE A 209 0.74 17.69 -1.63
C ILE A 209 1.05 18.64 -2.79
N ARG A 210 2.30 18.65 -3.27
CA ARG A 210 2.75 19.50 -4.35
C ARG A 210 2.09 19.13 -5.68
N ASP A 211 2.13 17.83 -6.01
CA ASP A 211 1.75 17.39 -7.34
C ASP A 211 0.23 17.38 -7.54
N PHE A 212 -0.57 17.17 -6.48
CA PHE A 212 -2.02 17.33 -6.52
C PHE A 212 -2.48 18.75 -6.15
N ASP A 213 -1.56 19.62 -5.73
CA ASP A 213 -1.87 21.01 -5.31
C ASP A 213 -2.92 21.07 -4.19
N LEU A 214 -2.75 20.17 -3.19
CA LEU A 214 -3.74 19.99 -2.14
C LEU A 214 -3.99 21.25 -1.30
N ASN A 215 -3.00 22.13 -1.18
CA ASN A 215 -3.13 23.38 -0.44
C ASN A 215 -4.15 24.33 -1.12
N ASN A 216 -4.10 24.47 -2.42
CA ASN A 216 -5.04 25.31 -3.16
C ASN A 216 -6.43 24.68 -3.19
N ILE A 217 -6.53 23.35 -3.38
CA ILE A 217 -7.80 22.63 -3.29
C ILE A 217 -8.45 22.85 -1.92
N LEU A 218 -7.68 22.76 -0.84
CA LEU A 218 -8.17 22.99 0.54
C LEU A 218 -8.73 24.42 0.70
N LEU A 219 -8.03 25.44 0.14
CA LEU A 219 -8.48 26.83 0.20
C LEU A 219 -9.78 27.02 -0.59
N ASP A 220 -9.86 26.46 -1.79
CA ASP A 220 -11.07 26.53 -2.63
C ASP A 220 -12.27 25.87 -1.93
N CYS A 221 -12.08 24.68 -1.40
CA CYS A 221 -13.12 23.96 -0.66
C CYS A 221 -13.59 24.72 0.58
N LYS A 222 -12.67 25.36 1.33
CA LYS A 222 -13.01 26.22 2.47
C LYS A 222 -13.81 27.47 2.06
N ARG A 223 -13.50 28.06 0.91
CA ARG A 223 -14.26 29.21 0.37
C ARG A 223 -15.69 28.81 0.01
N GLN A 224 -15.84 27.69 -0.72
CA GLN A 224 -17.16 27.15 -1.09
C GLN A 224 -18.03 26.83 0.12
N SER A 225 -17.48 26.21 1.17
CA SER A 225 -18.22 25.88 2.39
C SER A 225 -18.71 27.13 3.13
N LYS A 226 -17.96 28.25 3.11
CA LYS A 226 -18.38 29.52 3.72
C LYS A 226 -19.53 30.19 2.93
N THR A 227 -19.52 30.09 1.61
CA THR A 227 -20.54 30.66 0.74
C THR A 227 -21.88 29.93 0.93
N SER A 228 -21.84 28.60 1.05
CA SER A 228 -23.05 27.77 1.29
C SER A 228 -23.67 28.03 2.67
N SER A 229 -22.87 28.30 3.71
CA SER A 229 -23.36 28.60 5.06
C SER A 229 -23.89 30.03 5.22
N GLY A 230 -23.51 30.95 4.33
CA GLY A 230 -23.99 32.33 4.30
C GLY A 230 -25.41 32.47 3.74
N HIS A 231 -25.84 31.58 2.87
CA HIS A 231 -27.18 31.60 2.25
C HIS A 231 -28.29 31.03 3.15
N ILE A 232 -27.96 30.29 4.21
CA ILE A 232 -28.94 29.67 5.14
C ILE A 232 -29.35 30.65 6.29
N LYS A 233 -28.69 31.79 6.41
CA LYS A 233 -28.99 32.77 7.48
C LYS A 233 -29.85 33.99 7.03
N SER A 234 -30.44 33.96 5.87
CA SER A 234 -31.23 35.08 5.33
C SER A 234 -32.71 34.70 4.98
N ASP A 235 -33.26 33.68 5.64
CA ASP A 235 -34.71 33.41 5.63
C ASP A 235 -35.28 33.39 7.05
#